data_aa293f99f7dcbae3f45531d0fbb04139
#
_entry.id   aa293f99f7dcbae3f45531d0fbb04139
#
_cell.length_a   1.000
_cell.length_b   1.000
_cell.length_c   1.000
_cell.angle_alpha   90.00
_cell.angle_beta   90.00
_cell.angle_gamma   90.00
#
_symmetry.space_group_name_H-M   'P 1'
#
loop_
_entity.id
_entity.type
_entity.pdbx_description
1 polymer ?
#
loop_
_entity_poly.entity_id
_entity_poly.type
_entity_poly.pdbx_seq_one_letter_code
_entity_poly.pdbx_strand_id
1 'polypeptide(L)'
;MKLYFIRHGKTEWNLEMRFQGASGDSPLLATSIDELRRLGKHLSDVQFDKIYSSDLPRAYRSAEIIQSENQYQTDIVPTPELREWALGKLEGAKIATVEATYPQQMWAFRHDLSQFDHQLFDAESVAQTTNRTIAFVKSLKGKGYQNVLIVGHGANLTASIRRLLGYEMSLLRKDGGLANASVTILETNNFDSFKLLAWNNLDYMLTDETANL
;
A
#
# COMPACT_ATOMS: atom_id res chain seq x y z
N MET A 1 12.60 -11.51 -10.09
CA MET A 1 12.51 -10.28 -9.27
C MET A 1 11.47 -10.47 -8.19
N LYS A 2 11.82 -10.10 -6.96
CA LYS A 2 10.85 -10.00 -5.85
C LYS A 2 10.48 -8.55 -5.63
N LEU A 3 9.17 -8.30 -5.47
CA LEU A 3 8.58 -6.99 -5.23
C LEU A 3 7.97 -6.99 -3.83
N TYR A 4 8.48 -6.15 -2.96
CA TYR A 4 8.03 -5.99 -1.57
C TYR A 4 7.13 -4.76 -1.50
N PHE A 5 5.83 -4.96 -1.40
CA PHE A 5 4.86 -3.88 -1.28
C PHE A 5 4.55 -3.63 0.19
N ILE A 6 4.69 -2.40 0.61
CA ILE A 6 4.41 -1.97 1.98
C ILE A 6 3.37 -0.85 1.97
N ARG A 7 2.31 -1.01 2.76
CA ARG A 7 1.43 0.09 3.07
C ARG A 7 2.09 0.99 4.11
N HIS A 8 2.05 2.31 3.91
CA HIS A 8 2.54 3.29 4.88
C HIS A 8 2.07 3.02 6.32
N GLY A 9 2.79 3.52 7.30
CA GLY A 9 2.43 3.42 8.70
C GLY A 9 1.12 4.12 9.04
N LYS A 10 0.51 3.79 10.19
CA LYS A 10 -0.75 4.36 10.64
C LYS A 10 -0.60 5.86 10.91
N THR A 11 -1.55 6.65 10.42
CA THR A 11 -1.58 8.11 10.57
C THR A 11 -2.72 8.54 11.50
N GLU A 12 -2.74 9.84 11.87
CA GLU A 12 -3.83 10.42 12.65
C GLU A 12 -5.19 10.24 11.98
N TRP A 13 -5.30 10.47 10.67
CA TRP A 13 -6.57 10.27 9.94
C TRP A 13 -6.99 8.80 9.88
N ASN A 14 -6.05 7.86 9.89
CA ASN A 14 -6.40 6.44 10.04
C ASN A 14 -6.98 6.17 11.44
N LEU A 15 -6.43 6.77 12.50
CA LEU A 15 -6.94 6.66 13.86
C LEU A 15 -8.34 7.29 13.98
N GLU A 16 -8.55 8.44 13.35
CA GLU A 16 -9.84 9.14 13.31
C GLU A 16 -10.87 8.49 12.38
N MET A 17 -10.52 7.41 11.71
CA MET A 17 -11.37 6.75 10.71
C MET A 17 -11.86 7.71 9.63
N ARG A 18 -10.93 8.47 9.04
CA ARG A 18 -11.16 9.35 7.88
C ARG A 18 -10.61 8.74 6.61
N PHE A 19 -11.27 9.07 5.50
CA PHE A 19 -10.71 8.83 4.19
C PHE A 19 -9.46 9.67 3.97
N GLN A 20 -8.39 9.05 3.50
CA GLN A 20 -7.12 9.69 3.20
C GLN A 20 -6.62 9.18 1.84
N GLY A 21 -6.97 9.90 0.80
CA GLY A 21 -6.60 9.57 -0.56
C GLY A 21 -5.38 10.33 -1.06
N ALA A 22 -5.41 10.76 -2.32
CA ALA A 22 -4.28 11.42 -2.98
C ALA A 22 -4.10 12.88 -2.61
N SER A 23 -5.14 13.55 -2.12
CA SER A 23 -5.12 15.01 -1.85
C SER A 23 -4.92 15.36 -0.38
N GLY A 24 -5.18 14.42 0.54
CA GLY A 24 -5.03 14.61 1.97
C GLY A 24 -3.81 13.91 2.54
N ASP A 25 -3.22 14.51 3.57
CA ASP A 25 -2.14 13.88 4.34
C ASP A 25 -2.30 14.19 5.83
N SER A 26 -1.81 13.29 6.68
CA SER A 26 -1.73 13.47 8.13
C SER A 26 -0.49 12.77 8.70
N PRO A 27 0.03 13.23 9.85
CA PRO A 27 1.25 12.67 10.42
C PRO A 27 1.13 11.19 10.77
N LEU A 28 2.27 10.47 10.70
CA LEU A 28 2.40 9.13 11.25
C LEU A 28 2.25 9.17 12.77
N LEU A 29 1.55 8.21 13.35
CA LEU A 29 1.50 8.02 14.80
C LEU A 29 2.87 7.57 15.34
N ALA A 30 3.23 7.99 16.56
CA ALA A 30 4.49 7.58 17.20
C ALA A 30 4.62 6.05 17.28
N THR A 31 3.54 5.35 17.66
CA THR A 31 3.51 3.88 17.69
C THR A 31 3.78 3.27 16.33
N SER A 32 3.29 3.89 15.26
CA SER A 32 3.51 3.38 13.92
C SER A 32 4.93 3.62 13.40
N ILE A 33 5.61 4.65 13.89
CA ILE A 33 7.05 4.85 13.63
C ILE A 33 7.84 3.67 14.20
N ASP A 34 7.51 3.21 15.41
CA ASP A 34 8.18 2.05 16.03
C ASP A 34 7.86 0.74 15.29
N GLU A 35 6.61 0.56 14.84
CA GLU A 35 6.23 -0.56 13.96
C GLU A 35 7.05 -0.58 12.66
N LEU A 36 7.22 0.58 12.01
CA LEU A 36 8.03 0.71 10.79
C LEU A 36 9.51 0.43 11.04
N ARG A 37 10.06 0.80 12.19
CA ARG A 37 11.44 0.44 12.57
C ARG A 37 11.59 -1.08 12.74
N ARG A 38 10.63 -1.74 13.42
CA ARG A 38 10.62 -3.20 13.54
C ARG A 38 10.55 -3.87 12.17
N LEU A 39 9.70 -3.37 11.28
CA LEU A 39 9.64 -3.85 9.90
C LEU A 39 10.98 -3.65 9.17
N GLY A 40 11.61 -2.49 9.32
CA GLY A 40 12.94 -2.20 8.76
C GLY A 40 14.00 -3.17 9.26
N LYS A 41 14.03 -3.47 10.57
CA LYS A 41 14.91 -4.49 11.17
C LYS A 41 14.62 -5.90 10.63
N HIS A 42 13.34 -6.26 10.48
CA HIS A 42 12.94 -7.55 9.91
C HIS A 42 13.42 -7.72 8.45
N LEU A 43 13.50 -6.62 7.71
CA LEU A 43 13.98 -6.58 6.33
C LEU A 43 15.45 -6.16 6.20
N SER A 44 16.20 -6.06 7.33
CA SER A 44 17.55 -5.48 7.35
C SER A 44 18.55 -6.20 6.46
N ASP A 45 18.41 -7.53 6.33
CA ASP A 45 19.30 -8.39 5.54
C ASP A 45 18.90 -8.49 4.06
N VAL A 46 17.78 -7.86 3.67
CA VAL A 46 17.35 -7.84 2.27
C VAL A 46 18.05 -6.69 1.56
N GLN A 47 18.94 -7.01 0.64
CA GLN A 47 19.54 -6.02 -0.24
C GLN A 47 18.52 -5.60 -1.30
N PHE A 48 17.97 -4.39 -1.18
CA PHE A 48 17.09 -3.80 -2.18
C PHE A 48 17.93 -3.10 -3.24
N ASP A 49 17.72 -3.44 -4.51
CA ASP A 49 18.37 -2.75 -5.64
C ASP A 49 17.81 -1.34 -5.84
N LYS A 50 16.54 -1.14 -5.47
CA LYS A 50 15.87 0.15 -5.51
C LYS A 50 14.69 0.19 -4.54
N ILE A 51 14.45 1.37 -3.99
CA ILE A 51 13.28 1.69 -3.19
C ILE A 51 12.46 2.74 -3.93
N TYR A 52 11.19 2.43 -4.19
CA TYR A 52 10.23 3.39 -4.73
C TYR A 52 9.17 3.68 -3.68
N SER A 53 8.79 4.92 -3.55
CA SER A 53 7.72 5.34 -2.65
C SER A 53 6.74 6.26 -3.36
N SER A 54 5.47 6.18 -2.98
CA SER A 54 4.57 7.31 -3.21
C SER A 54 5.23 8.58 -2.70
N ASP A 55 5.08 9.67 -3.44
CA ASP A 55 5.58 10.99 -3.08
C ASP A 55 4.76 11.68 -1.97
N LEU A 56 3.65 11.06 -1.51
CA LEU A 56 2.89 11.56 -0.38
C LEU A 56 3.67 11.38 0.94
N PRO A 57 3.71 12.41 1.81
CA PRO A 57 4.61 12.45 2.96
C PRO A 57 4.54 11.21 3.87
N ARG A 58 3.35 10.70 4.17
CA ARG A 58 3.17 9.50 5.01
C ARG A 58 3.85 8.25 4.44
N ALA A 59 3.82 8.07 3.12
CA ALA A 59 4.44 6.92 2.46
C ALA A 59 5.96 7.12 2.34
N TYR A 60 6.39 8.30 1.92
CA TYR A 60 7.81 8.62 1.78
C TYR A 60 8.52 8.51 3.13
N ARG A 61 7.93 9.09 4.20
CA ARG A 61 8.47 8.98 5.56
C ARG A 61 8.52 7.52 6.06
N SER A 62 7.53 6.70 5.70
CA SER A 62 7.57 5.28 6.02
C SER A 62 8.74 4.57 5.33
N ALA A 63 9.01 4.90 4.05
CA ALA A 63 10.16 4.35 3.33
C ALA A 63 11.49 4.76 3.96
N GLU A 64 11.64 6.03 4.38
CA GLU A 64 12.84 6.52 5.07
C GLU A 64 13.11 5.75 6.37
N ILE A 65 12.07 5.54 7.19
CA ILE A 65 12.19 4.82 8.47
C ILE A 65 12.61 3.37 8.22
N ILE A 66 11.99 2.67 7.27
CA ILE A 66 12.36 1.29 6.92
C ILE A 66 13.79 1.24 6.42
N GLN A 67 14.18 2.16 5.54
CA GLN A 67 15.53 2.22 4.98
C GLN A 67 16.58 2.49 6.04
N SER A 68 16.28 3.33 7.05
CA SER A 68 17.24 3.65 8.12
C SER A 68 17.66 2.46 8.99
N GLU A 69 16.87 1.40 9.02
CA GLU A 69 17.13 0.15 9.75
C GLU A 69 17.77 -0.94 8.86
N ASN A 70 17.89 -0.70 7.55
CA ASN A 70 18.46 -1.68 6.61
C ASN A 70 19.99 -1.59 6.58
N GLN A 71 20.68 -2.73 6.48
CA GLN A 71 22.15 -2.82 6.40
C GLN A 71 22.70 -2.25 5.08
N TYR A 72 21.90 -2.22 4.03
CA TYR A 72 22.29 -1.75 2.71
C TYR A 72 21.66 -0.37 2.44
N GLN A 73 22.48 0.61 2.11
CA GLN A 73 21.99 1.94 1.76
C GLN A 73 21.50 1.95 0.32
N THR A 74 20.25 2.34 0.12
CA THR A 74 19.60 2.37 -1.19
C THR A 74 18.79 3.67 -1.32
N ASP A 75 18.91 4.34 -2.47
CA ASP A 75 18.17 5.56 -2.75
C ASP A 75 16.66 5.31 -2.81
N ILE A 76 15.90 6.20 -2.19
CA ILE A 76 14.45 6.23 -2.27
C ILE A 76 14.05 7.16 -3.42
N VAL A 77 13.30 6.64 -4.38
CA VAL A 77 12.78 7.40 -5.51
C VAL A 77 11.28 7.65 -5.30
N PRO A 78 10.88 8.91 -5.03
CA PRO A 78 9.47 9.25 -4.95
C PRO A 78 8.83 9.21 -6.33
N THR A 79 7.58 8.71 -6.41
CA THR A 79 6.86 8.60 -7.67
C THR A 79 5.35 8.78 -7.47
N PRO A 80 4.69 9.64 -8.28
CA PRO A 80 3.25 9.87 -8.17
C PRO A 80 2.41 8.67 -8.61
N GLU A 81 2.98 7.73 -9.38
CA GLU A 81 2.31 6.52 -9.82
C GLU A 81 1.89 5.61 -8.65
N LEU A 82 2.53 5.77 -7.49
CA LEU A 82 2.23 5.02 -6.27
C LEU A 82 1.30 5.76 -5.29
N ARG A 83 0.82 6.96 -5.61
CA ARG A 83 -0.14 7.70 -4.78
C ARG A 83 -1.38 6.86 -4.49
N GLU A 84 -2.02 7.16 -3.36
CA GLU A 84 -3.33 6.60 -3.05
C GLU A 84 -4.36 7.03 -4.10
N TRP A 85 -5.49 6.40 -4.06
CA TRP A 85 -6.66 6.70 -4.87
C TRP A 85 -7.09 8.17 -4.67
N ALA A 86 -7.25 8.93 -5.73
CA ALA A 86 -7.87 10.25 -5.65
C ALA A 86 -9.35 10.05 -5.34
N LEU A 87 -9.74 10.32 -4.11
CA LEU A 87 -11.07 9.99 -3.57
C LEU A 87 -12.10 11.13 -3.73
N GLY A 88 -11.70 12.26 -4.34
CA GLY A 88 -12.58 13.38 -4.62
C GLY A 88 -13.30 13.89 -3.36
N LYS A 89 -14.64 13.92 -3.37
CA LYS A 89 -15.48 14.40 -2.26
C LYS A 89 -15.35 13.58 -0.97
N LEU A 90 -14.77 12.39 -1.04
CA LEU A 90 -14.55 11.55 0.17
C LEU A 90 -13.30 11.98 0.95
N GLU A 91 -12.38 12.75 0.38
CA GLU A 91 -11.14 13.17 1.04
C GLU A 91 -11.42 13.87 2.38
N GLY A 92 -10.80 13.36 3.47
CA GLY A 92 -10.95 13.89 4.83
C GLY A 92 -12.29 13.59 5.51
N ALA A 93 -13.28 13.05 4.80
CA ALA A 93 -14.57 12.74 5.39
C ALA A 93 -14.45 11.57 6.39
N LYS A 94 -15.25 11.61 7.48
CA LYS A 94 -15.36 10.48 8.40
C LYS A 94 -16.07 9.31 7.71
N ILE A 95 -15.48 8.13 7.79
CA ILE A 95 -16.01 6.91 7.18
C ILE A 95 -17.44 6.63 7.64
N ALA A 96 -17.73 6.78 8.93
CA ALA A 96 -19.07 6.57 9.49
C ALA A 96 -20.13 7.53 8.90
N THR A 97 -19.76 8.79 8.62
CA THR A 97 -20.68 9.76 8.01
C THR A 97 -20.99 9.36 6.57
N VAL A 98 -19.97 8.95 5.79
CA VAL A 98 -20.17 8.52 4.41
C VAL A 98 -21.00 7.23 4.37
N GLU A 99 -20.73 6.29 5.27
CA GLU A 99 -21.45 5.02 5.36
C GLU A 99 -22.95 5.23 5.69
N ALA A 100 -23.25 6.17 6.59
CA ALA A 100 -24.64 6.53 6.90
C ALA A 100 -25.36 7.16 5.71
N THR A 101 -24.65 7.93 4.88
CA THR A 101 -25.24 8.64 3.72
C THR A 101 -25.29 7.77 2.46
N TYR A 102 -24.26 6.95 2.23
CA TYR A 102 -24.10 6.15 1.02
C TYR A 102 -23.76 4.67 1.35
N PRO A 103 -24.63 3.94 2.09
CA PRO A 103 -24.30 2.60 2.59
C PRO A 103 -23.98 1.60 1.48
N GLN A 104 -24.70 1.66 0.35
CA GLN A 104 -24.43 0.76 -0.81
C GLN A 104 -23.08 1.03 -1.44
N GLN A 105 -22.70 2.30 -1.60
CA GLN A 105 -21.40 2.66 -2.16
C GLN A 105 -20.24 2.32 -1.22
N MET A 106 -20.44 2.46 0.09
CA MET A 106 -19.47 2.03 1.08
C MET A 106 -19.30 0.51 1.12
N TRP A 107 -20.40 -0.22 0.97
CA TRP A 107 -20.33 -1.68 0.80
C TRP A 107 -19.54 -2.03 -0.48
N ALA A 108 -19.86 -1.40 -1.62
CA ALA A 108 -19.19 -1.62 -2.89
C ALA A 108 -17.69 -1.30 -2.80
N PHE A 109 -17.33 -0.16 -2.21
CA PHE A 109 -15.91 0.23 -2.02
C PHE A 109 -15.12 -0.77 -1.17
N ARG A 110 -15.78 -1.41 -0.19
CA ARG A 110 -15.11 -2.37 0.71
C ARG A 110 -15.10 -3.81 0.20
N HIS A 111 -16.06 -4.20 -0.65
CA HIS A 111 -16.26 -5.61 -0.98
C HIS A 111 -16.25 -5.91 -2.47
N ASP A 112 -16.82 -5.02 -3.31
CA ASP A 112 -16.97 -5.26 -4.75
C ASP A 112 -16.78 -3.95 -5.53
N LEU A 113 -15.56 -3.68 -5.93
CA LEU A 113 -15.20 -2.46 -6.65
C LEU A 113 -15.85 -2.34 -8.04
N SER A 114 -16.42 -3.42 -8.59
CA SER A 114 -17.17 -3.34 -9.85
C SER A 114 -18.49 -2.59 -9.73
N GLN A 115 -19.00 -2.45 -8.49
CA GLN A 115 -20.25 -1.74 -8.17
C GLN A 115 -20.00 -0.34 -7.59
N PHE A 116 -18.73 0.06 -7.42
CA PHE A 116 -18.40 1.38 -6.88
C PHE A 116 -18.54 2.46 -7.94
N ASP A 117 -19.47 3.38 -7.74
CA ASP A 117 -19.67 4.55 -8.61
C ASP A 117 -18.73 5.68 -8.19
N HIS A 118 -17.56 5.71 -8.80
CA HIS A 118 -16.54 6.73 -8.55
C HIS A 118 -17.00 8.13 -8.97
N GLN A 119 -17.89 8.26 -10.00
CA GLN A 119 -18.35 9.55 -10.51
C GLN A 119 -19.18 10.32 -9.49
N LEU A 120 -19.95 9.60 -8.64
CA LEU A 120 -20.73 10.19 -7.56
C LEU A 120 -19.86 11.04 -6.61
N PHE A 121 -18.61 10.65 -6.46
CA PHE A 121 -17.65 11.28 -5.54
C PHE A 121 -16.58 12.12 -6.26
N ASP A 122 -16.65 12.28 -7.58
CA ASP A 122 -15.57 12.89 -8.37
C ASP A 122 -14.21 12.22 -8.12
N ALA A 123 -14.22 10.91 -7.88
CA ALA A 123 -13.03 10.11 -7.59
C ALA A 123 -12.43 9.49 -8.85
N GLU A 124 -11.16 9.05 -8.78
CA GLU A 124 -10.59 8.18 -9.82
C GLU A 124 -11.43 6.91 -9.97
N SER A 125 -11.52 6.37 -11.17
CA SER A 125 -12.04 5.02 -11.37
C SER A 125 -11.03 3.96 -10.86
N VAL A 126 -11.52 2.74 -10.61
CA VAL A 126 -10.68 1.58 -10.29
C VAL A 126 -9.59 1.37 -11.34
N ALA A 127 -9.97 1.55 -12.62
CA ALA A 127 -9.04 1.40 -13.73
C ALA A 127 -7.94 2.46 -13.72
N GLN A 128 -8.27 3.73 -13.51
CA GLN A 128 -7.28 4.80 -13.46
C GLN A 128 -6.24 4.56 -12.37
N THR A 129 -6.71 4.35 -11.12
CA THR A 129 -5.80 4.18 -9.98
C THR A 129 -4.91 2.93 -10.10
N THR A 130 -5.49 1.81 -10.53
CA THR A 130 -4.73 0.55 -10.64
C THR A 130 -3.83 0.50 -11.87
N ASN A 131 -4.25 1.08 -13.01
CA ASN A 131 -3.45 1.07 -14.23
C ASN A 131 -2.13 1.84 -14.08
N ARG A 132 -2.12 3.01 -13.39
CA ARG A 132 -0.87 3.75 -13.17
C ARG A 132 0.13 2.95 -12.33
N THR A 133 -0.31 2.30 -11.27
CA THR A 133 0.54 1.45 -10.43
C THR A 133 1.02 0.19 -11.16
N ILE A 134 0.13 -0.47 -11.93
CA ILE A 134 0.51 -1.65 -12.74
C ILE A 134 1.49 -1.27 -13.85
N ALA A 135 1.27 -0.15 -14.53
CA ALA A 135 2.19 0.35 -15.55
C ALA A 135 3.57 0.65 -14.95
N PHE A 136 3.62 1.29 -13.76
CA PHE A 136 4.85 1.50 -13.01
C PHE A 136 5.56 0.17 -12.70
N VAL A 137 4.86 -0.81 -12.12
CA VAL A 137 5.45 -2.13 -11.80
C VAL A 137 6.00 -2.79 -13.06
N LYS A 138 5.26 -2.77 -14.17
CA LYS A 138 5.71 -3.35 -15.44
C LYS A 138 6.91 -2.61 -16.05
N SER A 139 7.10 -1.32 -15.77
CA SER A 139 8.26 -0.55 -16.23
C SER A 139 9.58 -0.98 -15.58
N LEU A 140 9.51 -1.79 -14.51
CA LEU A 140 10.71 -2.39 -13.88
C LEU A 140 11.28 -3.56 -14.68
N LYS A 141 10.56 -4.06 -15.69
CA LYS A 141 11.04 -5.10 -16.61
C LYS A 141 12.34 -4.66 -17.27
N GLY A 142 13.33 -5.53 -17.26
CA GLY A 142 14.65 -5.27 -17.91
C GLY A 142 15.60 -4.38 -17.10
N LYS A 143 15.25 -3.94 -15.89
CA LYS A 143 16.14 -3.14 -15.03
C LYS A 143 17.24 -3.97 -14.36
N GLY A 144 17.18 -5.29 -14.40
CA GLY A 144 18.18 -6.18 -13.79
C GLY A 144 18.04 -6.31 -12.26
N TYR A 145 17.03 -5.74 -11.65
CA TYR A 145 16.79 -5.79 -10.21
C TYR A 145 16.41 -7.20 -9.75
N GLN A 146 16.84 -7.57 -8.53
CA GLN A 146 16.46 -8.80 -7.85
C GLN A 146 15.38 -8.54 -6.80
N ASN A 147 15.54 -7.49 -5.98
CA ASN A 147 14.61 -7.10 -4.94
C ASN A 147 14.29 -5.60 -5.05
N VAL A 148 13.02 -5.28 -5.08
CA VAL A 148 12.54 -3.88 -5.11
C VAL A 148 11.55 -3.67 -3.97
N LEU A 149 11.77 -2.61 -3.19
CA LEU A 149 10.82 -2.15 -2.17
C LEU A 149 9.89 -1.10 -2.77
N ILE A 150 8.59 -1.23 -2.56
CA ILE A 150 7.55 -0.34 -3.06
C ILE A 150 6.66 0.07 -1.88
N VAL A 151 6.73 1.34 -1.49
CA VAL A 151 5.93 1.87 -0.38
C VAL A 151 4.79 2.72 -0.93
N GLY A 152 3.57 2.38 -0.54
CA GLY A 152 2.36 3.04 -1.03
C GLY A 152 1.21 2.97 -0.02
N HIS A 153 0.00 2.78 -0.52
CA HIS A 153 -1.22 3.04 0.24
C HIS A 153 -2.18 1.85 0.21
N GLY A 154 -3.13 1.86 1.16
CA GLY A 154 -3.99 0.72 1.40
C GLY A 154 -4.93 0.38 0.25
N ALA A 155 -5.68 1.37 -0.25
CA ALA A 155 -6.72 1.10 -1.24
C ALA A 155 -6.12 0.79 -2.61
N ASN A 156 -5.16 1.60 -3.05
CA ASN A 156 -4.50 1.41 -4.34
C ASN A 156 -3.69 0.10 -4.37
N LEU A 157 -2.79 -0.14 -3.39
CA LEU A 157 -1.96 -1.36 -3.41
C LEU A 157 -2.80 -2.63 -3.32
N THR A 158 -3.85 -2.67 -2.47
CA THR A 158 -4.75 -3.83 -2.41
C THR A 158 -5.32 -4.17 -3.78
N ALA A 159 -5.89 -3.18 -4.46
CA ALA A 159 -6.52 -3.39 -5.77
C ALA A 159 -5.48 -3.72 -6.85
N SER A 160 -4.36 -2.99 -6.90
CA SER A 160 -3.33 -3.16 -7.93
C SER A 160 -2.61 -4.49 -7.82
N ILE A 161 -2.26 -4.93 -6.61
CA ILE A 161 -1.59 -6.23 -6.39
C ILE A 161 -2.53 -7.37 -6.81
N ARG A 162 -3.81 -7.32 -6.44
CA ARG A 162 -4.76 -8.37 -6.87
C ARG A 162 -4.99 -8.38 -8.37
N ARG A 163 -4.99 -7.23 -9.04
CA ARG A 163 -5.02 -7.18 -10.51
C ARG A 163 -3.75 -7.79 -11.13
N LEU A 164 -2.56 -7.55 -10.57
CA LEU A 164 -1.32 -8.21 -11.00
C LEU A 164 -1.40 -9.73 -10.85
N LEU A 165 -2.13 -10.22 -9.85
CA LEU A 165 -2.40 -11.65 -9.62
C LEU A 165 -3.52 -12.21 -10.51
N GLY A 166 -4.16 -11.39 -11.36
CA GLY A 166 -5.20 -11.83 -12.30
C GLY A 166 -6.62 -11.86 -11.73
N TYR A 167 -6.87 -11.20 -10.57
CA TYR A 167 -8.22 -11.15 -10.01
C TYR A 167 -9.12 -10.21 -10.82
N GLU A 168 -10.37 -10.62 -10.98
CA GLU A 168 -11.46 -9.82 -11.53
C GLU A 168 -11.79 -8.63 -10.62
N MET A 169 -12.38 -7.56 -11.19
CA MET A 169 -12.66 -6.31 -10.48
C MET A 169 -13.53 -6.51 -9.23
N SER A 170 -14.50 -7.40 -9.29
CA SER A 170 -15.37 -7.76 -8.16
C SER A 170 -14.64 -8.43 -6.99
N LEU A 171 -13.46 -8.98 -7.24
CA LEU A 171 -12.65 -9.72 -6.25
C LEU A 171 -11.47 -8.92 -5.71
N LEU A 172 -11.28 -7.67 -6.15
CA LEU A 172 -10.12 -6.86 -5.71
C LEU A 172 -10.14 -6.51 -4.21
N ARG A 173 -11.28 -6.64 -3.55
CA ARG A 173 -11.46 -6.44 -2.11
C ARG A 173 -11.73 -7.73 -1.33
N LYS A 174 -11.66 -8.89 -2.01
CA LYS A 174 -11.77 -10.17 -1.34
C LYS A 174 -10.80 -10.26 -0.16
N ASP A 175 -11.28 -10.70 0.99
CA ASP A 175 -10.52 -10.85 2.24
C ASP A 175 -9.96 -9.51 2.80
N GLY A 176 -10.59 -8.38 2.46
CA GLY A 176 -10.23 -7.06 3.00
C GLY A 176 -9.06 -6.38 2.31
N GLY A 177 -8.55 -5.32 2.96
CA GLY A 177 -7.42 -4.51 2.50
C GLY A 177 -6.13 -4.80 3.27
N LEU A 178 -5.05 -4.17 2.83
CA LEU A 178 -3.75 -4.24 3.51
C LEU A 178 -3.78 -3.47 4.83
N ALA A 179 -3.23 -4.03 5.89
CA ALA A 179 -2.99 -3.34 7.16
C ALA A 179 -1.87 -2.29 7.04
N ASN A 180 -1.87 -1.26 7.89
CA ASN A 180 -0.75 -0.32 7.95
C ASN A 180 0.54 -1.06 8.31
N ALA A 181 1.65 -0.66 7.71
CA ALA A 181 2.97 -1.26 7.85
C ALA A 181 3.06 -2.76 7.46
N SER A 182 2.01 -3.33 6.84
CA SER A 182 2.08 -4.71 6.36
C SER A 182 2.95 -4.87 5.13
N VAL A 183 3.49 -6.07 4.96
CA VAL A 183 4.31 -6.48 3.82
C VAL A 183 3.55 -7.49 2.95
N THR A 184 3.52 -7.23 1.64
CA THR A 184 3.04 -8.19 0.63
C THR A 184 4.17 -8.43 -0.36
N ILE A 185 4.48 -9.68 -0.66
CA ILE A 185 5.62 -10.02 -1.53
C ILE A 185 5.10 -10.77 -2.75
N LEU A 186 5.40 -10.20 -3.92
CA LEU A 186 5.22 -10.88 -5.21
C LEU A 186 6.55 -11.27 -5.82
N GLU A 187 6.56 -12.35 -6.58
CA GLU A 187 7.67 -12.77 -7.41
C GLU A 187 7.25 -12.82 -8.87
N THR A 188 8.12 -12.35 -9.77
CA THR A 188 7.90 -12.46 -11.21
C THR A 188 9.22 -12.66 -11.95
N ASN A 189 9.16 -13.41 -13.07
CA ASN A 189 10.30 -13.62 -13.97
C ASN A 189 10.13 -12.84 -15.28
N ASN A 190 8.90 -12.51 -15.67
CA ASN A 190 8.60 -11.95 -16.99
C ASN A 190 7.71 -10.71 -16.97
N PHE A 191 7.12 -10.37 -15.81
CA PHE A 191 6.13 -9.30 -15.62
C PHE A 191 4.78 -9.52 -16.35
N ASP A 192 4.56 -10.72 -16.88
CA ASP A 192 3.28 -11.13 -17.46
C ASP A 192 2.45 -11.94 -16.45
N SER A 193 3.15 -12.62 -15.53
CA SER A 193 2.56 -13.35 -14.40
C SER A 193 3.31 -13.06 -13.11
N PHE A 194 2.56 -13.10 -12.00
CA PHE A 194 3.07 -12.84 -10.65
C PHE A 194 2.66 -13.97 -9.72
N LYS A 195 3.60 -14.39 -8.87
CA LYS A 195 3.36 -15.37 -7.80
C LYS A 195 3.32 -14.65 -6.46
N LEU A 196 2.27 -14.90 -5.68
CA LEU A 196 2.15 -14.40 -4.32
C LEU A 196 3.04 -15.25 -3.39
N LEU A 197 3.97 -14.61 -2.68
CA LEU A 197 4.82 -15.24 -1.68
C LEU A 197 4.35 -14.93 -0.26
N ALA A 198 3.87 -13.70 -0.01
CA ALA A 198 3.27 -13.29 1.26
C ALA A 198 2.19 -12.24 1.00
N TRP A 199 1.07 -12.32 1.75
CA TRP A 199 -0.02 -11.34 1.69
C TRP A 199 -0.24 -10.70 3.03
N ASN A 200 -0.20 -9.37 3.08
CA ASN A 200 -0.58 -8.58 4.26
C ASN A 200 0.08 -9.07 5.56
N ASN A 201 1.36 -9.46 5.47
CA ASN A 201 2.09 -10.07 6.58
C ASN A 201 2.51 -9.02 7.62
N LEU A 202 2.30 -9.37 8.91
CA LEU A 202 2.64 -8.59 10.11
C LEU A 202 3.43 -9.42 11.12
N ASP A 203 3.97 -10.60 10.75
CA ASP A 203 4.61 -11.53 11.67
C ASP A 203 5.80 -10.92 12.43
N TYR A 204 6.45 -9.90 11.83
CA TYR A 204 7.52 -9.14 12.48
C TYR A 204 7.09 -8.42 13.77
N MET A 205 5.77 -8.22 13.98
CA MET A 205 5.23 -7.61 15.19
C MET A 205 5.18 -8.60 16.36
N LEU A 206 5.20 -9.91 16.09
CA LEU A 206 5.05 -10.99 17.08
C LEU A 206 6.37 -11.38 17.75
N THR A 207 7.52 -10.97 17.20
CA THR A 207 8.85 -11.47 17.63
C THR A 207 9.36 -10.87 18.93
N ASP A 208 8.78 -9.77 19.42
CA ASP A 208 9.23 -9.10 20.66
C ASP A 208 8.55 -9.62 21.95
N GLU A 209 7.40 -10.30 21.85
CA GLU A 209 6.70 -10.81 23.05
C GLU A 209 7.27 -12.15 23.57
N THR A 210 7.98 -12.90 22.73
CA THR A 210 8.56 -14.20 23.10
C THR A 210 10.01 -14.14 23.60
N ALA A 211 10.66 -12.98 23.53
CA ALA A 211 12.05 -12.81 24.00
C ALA A 211 12.16 -12.46 25.49
N ASN A 212 11.04 -12.27 26.20
CA ASN A 212 10.99 -11.89 27.63
C ASN A 212 10.22 -12.88 28.52
N LEU A 213 10.13 -14.16 28.14
CA LEU A 213 9.61 -15.24 29.00
C LEU A 213 10.68 -16.28 29.31
#